data_afcabb7dd96b38b3e86adde40842ae7e
#
_entry.id   afcabb7dd96b38b3e86adde40842ae7e
#
_cell.length_a   1.000
_cell.length_b   1.000
_cell.length_c   1.000
_cell.angle_alpha   90.00
_cell.angle_beta   90.00
_cell.angle_gamma   90.00
#
_symmetry.space_group_name_H-M   'P 1'
#
loop_
_entity.id
_entity.type
_entity.pdbx_description
1 polymer ?
#
loop_
_entity_poly.entity_id
_entity_poly.type
_entity_poly.pdbx_seq_one_letter_code
_entity_poly.pdbx_strand_id
1 'polypeptide(L)'
;MAESFKKRGQKFVRKFSRVSIKASAEGKEHIKENFIGRLSHIKKIRLLVLEWVLLVIALVLVGIAQAFWFGESYAVNTYVDGGTYIEATVGKISSLNPLFATTSSEKVLSKLMFATLTYDDFSGHPGPQLASSVRHANDGKTWRIHLRENVVGSDGEPITNSDVLFTIELIQNPAVSTIYTANLEGVKVSEDENGDIIFDLPSAYADFSSALAFPIVPEHILKDTPIKTLAEANFSKNPVTSGAFNFNAIQTSSEDEKVVYLTANQIIT
;
A
#
# COMPACT_ATOMS: atom_id res chain seq x y z
N MET A 1 1.02 25.35 38.69
CA MET A 1 2.28 24.79 38.11
C MET A 1 2.64 25.34 36.72
N ALA A 2 1.69 25.71 35.89
CA ALA A 2 1.94 26.18 34.51
C ALA A 2 2.59 27.59 34.40
N GLU A 3 2.30 28.52 35.33
CA GLU A 3 2.88 29.87 35.30
C GLU A 3 4.39 29.95 35.63
N SER A 4 4.89 29.01 36.42
CA SER A 4 6.31 28.94 36.78
C SER A 4 7.19 28.52 35.58
N PHE A 5 6.68 27.66 34.72
CA PHE A 5 7.38 27.22 33.51
C PHE A 5 7.46 28.34 32.45
N LYS A 6 6.40 29.14 32.31
CA LYS A 6 6.35 30.23 31.34
C LYS A 6 7.33 31.38 31.70
N LYS A 7 7.49 31.69 33.00
CA LYS A 7 8.48 32.69 33.49
C LYS A 7 9.94 32.21 33.34
N ARG A 8 10.21 30.90 33.50
CA ARG A 8 11.56 30.34 33.28
C ARG A 8 11.95 30.34 31.78
N GLY A 9 11.05 29.98 30.89
CA GLY A 9 11.29 30.03 29.44
C GLY A 9 11.59 31.44 28.93
N GLN A 10 10.85 32.47 29.40
CA GLN A 10 11.08 33.85 28.99
C GLN A 10 12.42 34.44 29.54
N LYS A 11 12.87 34.01 30.71
CA LYS A 11 14.19 34.40 31.23
C LYS A 11 15.34 33.74 30.43
N PHE A 12 15.15 32.50 30.02
CA PHE A 12 16.15 31.77 29.20
C PHE A 12 16.31 32.39 27.82
N VAL A 13 15.22 32.70 27.14
CA VAL A 13 15.24 33.34 25.80
C VAL A 13 15.87 34.74 25.86
N ARG A 14 15.55 35.55 26.90
CA ARG A 14 16.15 36.89 27.11
C ARG A 14 17.65 36.82 27.43
N LYS A 15 18.12 35.75 28.09
CA LYS A 15 19.53 35.58 28.38
C LYS A 15 20.31 35.18 27.14
N PHE A 16 19.73 34.32 26.30
CA PHE A 16 20.33 33.88 25.03
C PHE A 16 20.39 35.01 24.00
N SER A 17 19.34 35.82 23.87
CA SER A 17 19.35 36.99 22.97
C SER A 17 20.36 38.07 23.39
N ARG A 18 20.59 38.28 24.70
CA ARG A 18 21.61 39.23 25.16
C ARG A 18 23.03 38.70 24.92
N VAL A 19 23.26 37.41 25.02
CA VAL A 19 24.57 36.80 24.75
C VAL A 19 24.87 36.83 23.24
N SER A 20 23.88 36.55 22.40
CA SER A 20 24.08 36.58 20.93
C SER A 20 24.28 38.02 20.42
N ILE A 21 23.62 39.03 21.00
CA ILE A 21 23.80 40.42 20.61
C ILE A 21 25.18 40.96 21.08
N LYS A 22 25.65 40.53 22.26
CA LYS A 22 27.00 40.92 22.74
C LYS A 22 28.09 40.24 21.89
N ALA A 23 27.98 38.95 21.59
CA ALA A 23 28.92 38.26 20.74
C ALA A 23 28.96 38.82 19.31
N SER A 24 27.83 39.30 18.77
CA SER A 24 27.78 39.94 17.45
C SER A 24 28.35 41.37 17.44
N ALA A 25 28.25 42.10 18.59
CA ALA A 25 28.82 43.43 18.71
C ALA A 25 30.37 43.37 18.86
N GLU A 26 30.86 42.48 19.74
CA GLU A 26 32.31 42.24 19.92
C GLU A 26 32.95 41.69 18.64
N GLY A 27 32.25 40.79 17.91
CA GLY A 27 32.69 40.29 16.62
C GLY A 27 32.77 41.39 15.55
N LYS A 28 31.84 42.34 15.54
CA LYS A 28 31.88 43.51 14.62
C LYS A 28 33.00 44.50 14.92
N GLU A 29 33.30 44.77 16.18
CA GLU A 29 34.44 45.63 16.58
C GLU A 29 35.76 44.95 16.25
N HIS A 30 35.93 43.67 16.54
CA HIS A 30 37.15 42.92 16.17
C HIS A 30 37.40 42.82 14.66
N ILE A 31 36.33 42.69 13.88
CA ILE A 31 36.42 42.73 12.42
C ILE A 31 36.78 44.17 11.93
N LYS A 32 36.23 45.20 12.56
CA LYS A 32 36.47 46.58 12.15
C LYS A 32 37.91 47.04 12.45
N GLU A 33 38.46 46.72 13.61
CA GLU A 33 39.79 47.11 14.00
C GLU A 33 40.91 46.29 13.30
N ASN A 34 40.71 44.98 13.18
CA ASN A 34 41.76 44.11 12.65
C ASN A 34 41.71 43.92 11.12
N PHE A 35 40.53 44.04 10.49
CA PHE A 35 40.42 43.83 9.02
C PHE A 35 40.37 45.15 8.26
N ILE A 36 39.63 46.17 8.67
CA ILE A 36 39.46 47.42 7.92
C ILE A 36 40.69 48.35 8.08
N GLY A 37 41.31 48.34 9.28
CA GLY A 37 42.54 49.11 9.51
C GLY A 37 43.77 48.66 8.69
N ARG A 38 43.83 47.39 8.34
CA ARG A 38 44.89 46.83 7.47
C ARG A 38 44.61 46.96 5.97
N LEU A 39 43.40 47.32 5.57
CA LEU A 39 43.00 47.50 4.18
C LEU A 39 43.71 48.72 3.50
N SER A 40 44.24 49.67 4.28
CA SER A 40 45.02 50.82 3.73
C SER A 40 46.38 50.42 3.16
N HIS A 41 46.98 49.32 3.59
CA HIS A 41 48.21 48.76 3.04
C HIS A 41 48.02 47.88 1.78
N ILE A 42 46.80 47.56 1.43
CA ILE A 42 46.45 46.64 0.30
C ILE A 42 46.54 47.36 -1.07
N LYS A 43 46.71 48.68 -1.09
CA LYS A 43 46.89 49.41 -2.36
C LYS A 43 48.04 48.90 -3.22
N LYS A 44 49.07 48.23 -2.66
CA LYS A 44 50.19 47.65 -3.38
C LYS A 44 49.94 46.21 -3.88
N ILE A 45 48.90 45.52 -3.43
CA ILE A 45 48.68 44.12 -3.78
C ILE A 45 47.29 43.95 -4.45
N ARG A 46 46.80 44.98 -5.14
CA ARG A 46 45.46 44.97 -5.75
C ARG A 46 45.19 43.80 -6.69
N LEU A 47 46.16 43.40 -7.48
CA LEU A 47 46.05 42.30 -8.43
C LEU A 47 45.92 40.95 -7.68
N LEU A 48 46.76 40.69 -6.70
CA LEU A 48 46.78 39.45 -5.95
C LEU A 48 45.52 39.27 -5.10
N VAL A 49 44.99 40.34 -4.50
CA VAL A 49 43.69 40.33 -3.76
C VAL A 49 42.54 40.09 -4.71
N LEU A 50 42.57 40.67 -5.91
CA LEU A 50 41.53 40.48 -6.92
C LEU A 50 41.50 39.04 -7.43
N GLU A 51 42.66 38.40 -7.64
CA GLU A 51 42.79 37.00 -8.02
C GLU A 51 42.18 36.05 -6.90
N TRP A 52 42.51 36.32 -5.63
CA TRP A 52 41.94 35.54 -4.50
C TRP A 52 40.43 35.72 -4.37
N VAL A 53 39.93 36.95 -4.56
CA VAL A 53 38.47 37.20 -4.49
C VAL A 53 37.76 36.49 -5.65
N LEU A 54 38.34 36.54 -6.86
CA LEU A 54 37.78 35.80 -8.01
C LEU A 54 37.80 34.29 -7.79
N LEU A 55 38.89 33.77 -7.20
CA LEU A 55 38.97 32.33 -6.88
C LEU A 55 37.92 31.91 -5.87
N VAL A 56 37.69 32.69 -4.82
CA VAL A 56 36.64 32.42 -3.83
C VAL A 56 35.23 32.47 -4.46
N ILE A 57 35.00 33.50 -5.32
CA ILE A 57 33.72 33.59 -6.05
C ILE A 57 33.54 32.39 -6.98
N ALA A 58 34.60 31.99 -7.71
CA ALA A 58 34.54 30.80 -8.57
C ALA A 58 34.23 29.51 -7.78
N LEU A 59 34.88 29.31 -6.61
CA LEU A 59 34.61 28.18 -5.73
C LEU A 59 33.16 28.17 -5.20
N VAL A 60 32.62 29.34 -4.83
CA VAL A 60 31.23 29.47 -4.39
C VAL A 60 30.26 29.16 -5.53
N LEU A 61 30.55 29.68 -6.75
CA LEU A 61 29.72 29.39 -7.93
C LEU A 61 29.76 27.92 -8.32
N VAL A 62 30.91 27.25 -8.23
CA VAL A 62 31.06 25.83 -8.46
C VAL A 62 30.29 25.04 -7.40
N GLY A 63 30.34 25.44 -6.11
CA GLY A 63 29.58 24.82 -5.03
C GLY A 63 28.08 24.99 -5.24
N ILE A 64 27.59 26.13 -5.65
CA ILE A 64 26.18 26.37 -5.97
C ILE A 64 25.78 25.54 -7.20
N ALA A 65 26.57 25.52 -8.26
CA ALA A 65 26.32 24.72 -9.45
C ALA A 65 26.27 23.21 -9.12
N GLN A 66 27.19 22.74 -8.26
CA GLN A 66 27.14 21.36 -7.75
C GLN A 66 25.86 21.08 -6.91
N ALA A 67 25.48 21.99 -6.03
CA ALA A 67 24.26 21.82 -5.23
C ALA A 67 23.00 21.76 -6.10
N PHE A 68 22.94 22.57 -7.18
CA PHE A 68 21.81 22.51 -8.13
C PHE A 68 21.85 21.26 -9.03
N TRP A 69 23.03 20.83 -9.47
CA TRP A 69 23.15 19.70 -10.39
C TRP A 69 23.08 18.34 -9.70
N PHE A 70 23.59 18.23 -8.48
CA PHE A 70 23.55 17.00 -7.69
C PHE A 70 22.28 16.90 -6.81
N GLY A 71 21.57 18.00 -6.53
CA GLY A 71 20.37 18.01 -5.71
C GLY A 71 19.22 17.16 -6.28
N GLU A 72 19.10 17.04 -7.61
CA GLU A 72 18.08 16.20 -8.25
C GLU A 72 18.51 14.73 -8.45
N SER A 73 19.83 14.44 -8.41
CA SER A 73 20.34 13.12 -8.78
C SER A 73 20.40 12.11 -7.62
N TYR A 74 20.25 12.55 -6.37
CA TYR A 74 20.40 11.66 -5.18
C TYR A 74 19.07 11.33 -4.48
N ALA A 75 17.95 11.89 -4.89
CA ALA A 75 16.64 11.54 -4.39
C ALA A 75 15.83 10.75 -5.42
N VAL A 76 16.43 9.78 -6.09
CA VAL A 76 15.65 8.72 -6.71
C VAL A 76 15.17 7.83 -5.57
N ASN A 77 13.91 7.96 -5.20
CA ASN A 77 13.22 6.94 -4.42
C ASN A 77 13.18 5.67 -5.27
N THR A 78 14.29 4.95 -5.27
CA THR A 78 14.32 3.61 -5.83
C THR A 78 13.60 2.75 -4.82
N TYR A 79 12.39 2.32 -5.17
CA TYR A 79 11.73 1.25 -4.44
C TYR A 79 12.67 0.04 -4.57
N VAL A 80 13.24 -0.38 -3.44
CA VAL A 80 14.01 -1.62 -3.39
C VAL A 80 12.98 -2.71 -3.16
N ASP A 81 12.86 -3.63 -4.12
CA ASP A 81 12.01 -4.80 -3.97
C ASP A 81 12.54 -5.63 -2.80
N GLY A 82 11.65 -6.00 -1.89
CA GLY A 82 11.97 -6.82 -0.74
C GLY A 82 11.80 -6.10 0.61
N GLY A 83 12.24 -6.77 1.65
CA GLY A 83 12.09 -6.36 3.03
C GLY A 83 11.00 -7.15 3.76
N THR A 84 10.88 -6.93 5.07
CA THR A 84 9.85 -7.54 5.91
C THR A 84 8.94 -6.46 6.46
N TYR A 85 7.66 -6.58 6.22
CA TYR A 85 6.62 -5.75 6.81
C TYR A 85 5.92 -6.54 7.91
N ILE A 86 5.76 -5.95 9.09
CA ILE A 86 5.08 -6.57 10.23
C ILE A 86 3.90 -5.67 10.60
N GLU A 87 2.70 -6.24 10.59
CA GLU A 87 1.49 -5.60 11.04
C GLU A 87 0.85 -6.40 12.16
N ALA A 88 0.41 -5.72 13.22
CA ALA A 88 -0.34 -6.33 14.31
C ALA A 88 -1.81 -5.91 14.21
N THR A 89 -2.71 -6.88 14.34
CA THR A 89 -4.15 -6.66 14.33
C THR A 89 -4.79 -7.37 15.52
N VAL A 90 -5.85 -6.79 16.06
CA VAL A 90 -6.59 -7.38 17.17
C VAL A 90 -7.74 -8.20 16.59
N GLY A 91 -7.75 -9.52 16.87
CA GLY A 91 -8.80 -10.41 16.44
C GLY A 91 -8.38 -11.86 16.44
N LYS A 92 -9.34 -12.75 16.50
CA LYS A 92 -9.12 -14.20 16.42
C LYS A 92 -9.05 -14.60 14.95
N ILE A 93 -8.10 -15.47 14.58
CA ILE A 93 -8.04 -16.13 13.29
C ILE A 93 -8.56 -17.55 13.48
N SER A 94 -9.76 -17.83 12.98
CA SER A 94 -10.42 -19.14 13.07
C SER A 94 -10.28 -19.91 11.75
N SER A 95 -10.30 -19.19 10.62
CA SER A 95 -10.22 -19.76 9.29
C SER A 95 -9.40 -18.86 8.37
N LEU A 96 -8.65 -19.46 7.45
CA LEU A 96 -8.01 -18.75 6.33
C LEU A 96 -8.83 -18.85 5.04
N ASN A 97 -9.97 -19.56 5.06
CA ASN A 97 -10.89 -19.61 3.92
C ASN A 97 -11.63 -18.26 3.83
N PRO A 98 -11.49 -17.53 2.72
CA PRO A 98 -12.00 -16.17 2.58
C PRO A 98 -13.53 -16.07 2.62
N LEU A 99 -14.25 -17.17 2.29
CA LEU A 99 -15.71 -17.20 2.35
C LEU A 99 -16.25 -17.17 3.79
N PHE A 100 -15.43 -17.59 4.76
CA PHE A 100 -15.77 -17.63 6.19
C PHE A 100 -15.07 -16.55 7.02
N ALA A 101 -14.44 -15.57 6.37
CA ALA A 101 -13.74 -14.48 7.05
C ALA A 101 -14.73 -13.53 7.75
N THR A 102 -14.85 -13.64 9.07
CA THR A 102 -15.79 -12.85 9.89
C THR A 102 -15.10 -11.74 10.67
N THR A 103 -13.91 -12.00 11.20
CA THR A 103 -13.13 -11.02 11.97
C THR A 103 -12.38 -10.05 11.08
N SER A 104 -11.98 -8.89 11.64
CA SER A 104 -11.17 -7.91 10.89
C SER A 104 -9.84 -8.49 10.42
N SER A 105 -9.19 -9.31 11.27
CA SER A 105 -7.93 -9.97 10.94
C SER A 105 -8.09 -10.96 9.77
N GLU A 106 -9.15 -11.77 9.77
CA GLU A 106 -9.45 -12.72 8.69
C GLU A 106 -9.77 -11.99 7.37
N LYS A 107 -10.49 -10.85 7.42
CA LYS A 107 -10.80 -10.03 6.25
C LYS A 107 -9.55 -9.38 5.64
N VAL A 108 -8.63 -8.91 6.48
CA VAL A 108 -7.33 -8.37 6.02
C VAL A 108 -6.52 -9.48 5.35
N LEU A 109 -6.40 -10.65 5.98
CA LEU A 109 -5.70 -11.80 5.39
C LEU A 109 -6.34 -12.24 4.07
N SER A 110 -7.68 -12.28 4.01
CA SER A 110 -8.41 -12.58 2.78
C SER A 110 -8.04 -11.63 1.65
N LYS A 111 -8.00 -10.32 1.90
CA LYS A 111 -7.63 -9.31 0.90
C LYS A 111 -6.18 -9.40 0.42
N LEU A 112 -5.28 -9.86 1.29
CA LEU A 112 -3.87 -10.03 0.92
C LEU A 112 -3.64 -11.31 0.12
N MET A 113 -4.34 -12.40 0.48
CA MET A 113 -4.11 -13.73 -0.05
C MET A 113 -4.97 -14.10 -1.27
N PHE A 114 -6.12 -13.46 -1.45
CA PHE A 114 -7.06 -13.81 -2.51
C PHE A 114 -7.36 -12.64 -3.41
N ALA A 115 -7.31 -12.89 -4.70
CA ALA A 115 -7.73 -11.94 -5.70
C ALA A 115 -9.25 -11.91 -5.84
N THR A 116 -9.77 -10.77 -6.25
CA THR A 116 -11.18 -10.50 -6.51
C THR A 116 -11.37 -10.11 -7.98
N LEU A 117 -12.59 -10.12 -8.50
CA LEU A 117 -12.82 -9.66 -9.88
C LEU A 117 -12.50 -8.16 -10.01
N THR A 118 -12.93 -7.37 -9.03
CA THR A 118 -12.66 -5.94 -8.90
C THR A 118 -12.12 -5.65 -7.51
N TYR A 119 -11.40 -4.55 -7.35
CA TYR A 119 -10.94 -4.07 -6.05
C TYR A 119 -11.36 -2.62 -5.87
N ASP A 120 -11.61 -2.22 -4.62
CA ASP A 120 -11.80 -0.80 -4.29
C ASP A 120 -10.43 -0.14 -4.17
N ASP A 121 -10.17 0.87 -5.00
CA ASP A 121 -9.01 1.73 -4.81
C ASP A 121 -9.24 2.69 -3.63
N PHE A 122 -8.16 3.35 -3.18
CA PHE A 122 -8.25 4.31 -2.08
C PHE A 122 -9.10 5.55 -2.41
N SER A 123 -9.53 5.72 -3.65
CA SER A 123 -10.43 6.80 -4.11
C SER A 123 -11.90 6.40 -4.06
N GLY A 124 -12.20 5.15 -3.71
CA GLY A 124 -13.56 4.60 -3.63
C GLY A 124 -14.16 4.25 -5.00
N HIS A 125 -13.30 4.08 -6.02
CA HIS A 125 -13.72 3.61 -7.32
C HIS A 125 -13.28 2.17 -7.52
N PRO A 126 -14.21 1.25 -7.90
CA PRO A 126 -13.83 -0.13 -8.15
C PRO A 126 -12.94 -0.22 -9.40
N GLY A 127 -11.73 -0.74 -9.22
CA GLY A 127 -10.79 -1.04 -10.29
C GLY A 127 -10.83 -2.52 -10.69
N PRO A 128 -10.47 -2.89 -11.93
CA PRO A 128 -10.36 -4.27 -12.34
C PRO A 128 -9.13 -4.94 -11.71
N GLN A 129 -9.29 -6.15 -11.13
CA GLN A 129 -8.19 -6.98 -10.60
C GLN A 129 -8.04 -8.27 -11.44
N LEU A 130 -8.80 -9.33 -11.17
CA LEU A 130 -8.85 -10.51 -12.05
C LEU A 130 -9.61 -10.22 -13.35
N ALA A 131 -10.56 -9.30 -13.31
CA ALA A 131 -11.19 -8.80 -14.52
C ALA A 131 -10.19 -7.97 -15.34
N SER A 132 -10.10 -8.24 -16.63
CA SER A 132 -9.43 -7.35 -17.60
C SER A 132 -10.37 -6.26 -18.08
N SER A 133 -11.67 -6.55 -18.13
CA SER A 133 -12.71 -5.57 -18.41
C SER A 133 -14.00 -5.88 -17.66
N VAL A 134 -14.70 -4.82 -17.24
CA VAL A 134 -16.04 -4.86 -16.65
C VAL A 134 -16.93 -3.93 -17.48
N ARG A 135 -17.99 -4.44 -18.03
CA ARG A 135 -18.93 -3.69 -18.89
C ARG A 135 -20.36 -3.99 -18.45
N HIS A 136 -21.24 -3.04 -18.60
CA HIS A 136 -22.66 -3.25 -18.35
C HIS A 136 -23.51 -2.81 -19.55
N ALA A 137 -24.66 -3.43 -19.73
CA ALA A 137 -25.66 -3.01 -20.71
C ALA A 137 -26.35 -1.72 -20.24
N ASN A 138 -27.02 -1.03 -21.18
CA ASN A 138 -27.73 0.23 -20.88
C ASN A 138 -28.89 0.07 -19.89
N ASP A 139 -29.38 -1.15 -19.68
CA ASP A 139 -30.42 -1.48 -18.72
C ASP A 139 -29.93 -1.52 -17.26
N GLY A 140 -28.60 -1.52 -17.07
CA GLY A 140 -27.96 -1.62 -15.75
C GLY A 140 -28.19 -2.95 -15.04
N LYS A 141 -28.69 -3.97 -15.74
CA LYS A 141 -28.98 -5.31 -15.20
C LYS A 141 -28.01 -6.35 -15.66
N THR A 142 -27.56 -6.29 -16.90
CA THR A 142 -26.63 -7.27 -17.47
C THR A 142 -25.22 -6.72 -17.41
N TRP A 143 -24.33 -7.42 -16.72
CA TRP A 143 -22.91 -7.10 -16.60
C TRP A 143 -22.08 -8.19 -17.24
N ARG A 144 -21.03 -7.78 -17.97
CA ARG A 144 -20.08 -8.65 -18.63
C ARG A 144 -18.70 -8.45 -18.07
N ILE A 145 -18.08 -9.52 -17.65
CA ILE A 145 -16.73 -9.55 -17.08
C ILE A 145 -15.85 -10.47 -17.95
N HIS A 146 -14.75 -9.91 -18.44
CA HIS A 146 -13.71 -10.70 -19.11
C HIS A 146 -12.54 -10.89 -18.15
N LEU A 147 -12.12 -12.12 -17.88
CA LEU A 147 -10.98 -12.39 -17.02
C LEU A 147 -9.66 -12.07 -17.71
N ARG A 148 -8.63 -11.82 -16.94
CA ARG A 148 -7.25 -11.73 -17.40
C ARG A 148 -6.75 -13.12 -17.71
N GLU A 149 -6.01 -13.24 -18.83
CA GLU A 149 -5.30 -14.45 -19.15
C GLU A 149 -4.04 -14.61 -18.27
N ASN A 150 -3.59 -15.86 -18.10
CA ASN A 150 -2.34 -16.21 -17.42
C ASN A 150 -2.25 -15.84 -15.93
N VAL A 151 -3.36 -15.65 -15.25
CA VAL A 151 -3.36 -15.54 -13.78
C VAL A 151 -3.38 -16.94 -13.18
N VAL A 152 -2.45 -17.22 -12.28
CA VAL A 152 -2.30 -18.54 -11.65
C VAL A 152 -2.36 -18.44 -10.14
N GLY A 153 -2.83 -19.52 -9.51
CA GLY A 153 -2.79 -19.70 -8.07
C GLY A 153 -1.38 -19.98 -7.56
N SER A 154 -1.21 -20.01 -6.23
CA SER A 154 0.07 -20.36 -5.59
C SER A 154 0.52 -21.80 -5.82
N ASP A 155 -0.36 -22.66 -6.31
CA ASP A 155 -0.11 -24.04 -6.73
C ASP A 155 0.29 -24.16 -8.22
N GLY A 156 0.23 -23.04 -8.95
CA GLY A 156 0.56 -22.98 -10.38
C GLY A 156 -0.61 -23.28 -11.32
N GLU A 157 -1.80 -23.64 -10.79
CA GLU A 157 -2.98 -23.86 -11.61
C GLU A 157 -3.62 -22.53 -12.04
N PRO A 158 -4.13 -22.44 -13.29
CA PRO A 158 -4.74 -21.22 -13.80
C PRO A 158 -6.06 -20.91 -13.10
N ILE A 159 -6.31 -19.61 -12.84
CA ILE A 159 -7.61 -19.12 -12.39
C ILE A 159 -8.48 -18.91 -13.60
N THR A 160 -9.62 -19.57 -13.62
CA THR A 160 -10.53 -19.66 -14.78
C THR A 160 -11.93 -19.15 -14.45
N ASN A 161 -12.77 -19.05 -15.49
CA ASN A 161 -14.19 -18.77 -15.32
C ASN A 161 -14.89 -19.80 -14.43
N SER A 162 -14.46 -21.06 -14.48
CA SER A 162 -15.01 -22.13 -13.61
C SER A 162 -14.83 -21.81 -12.13
N ASP A 163 -13.68 -21.24 -11.72
CA ASP A 163 -13.44 -20.87 -10.31
C ASP A 163 -14.38 -19.74 -9.89
N VAL A 164 -14.64 -18.79 -10.78
CA VAL A 164 -15.59 -17.69 -10.52
C VAL A 164 -17.01 -18.23 -10.38
N LEU A 165 -17.47 -19.04 -11.33
CA LEU A 165 -18.81 -19.63 -11.29
C LEU A 165 -19.01 -20.51 -10.06
N PHE A 166 -18.03 -21.36 -9.75
CA PHE A 166 -18.02 -22.18 -8.55
C PHE A 166 -18.07 -21.34 -7.26
N THR A 167 -17.28 -20.29 -7.18
CA THR A 167 -17.29 -19.37 -6.02
C THR A 167 -18.65 -18.74 -5.82
N ILE A 168 -19.32 -18.31 -6.90
CA ILE A 168 -20.65 -17.72 -6.83
C ILE A 168 -21.69 -18.77 -6.40
N GLU A 169 -21.60 -19.98 -6.91
CA GLU A 169 -22.46 -21.09 -6.48
C GLU A 169 -22.34 -21.32 -4.96
N LEU A 170 -21.12 -21.31 -4.43
CA LEU A 170 -20.89 -21.41 -2.97
C LEU A 170 -21.49 -20.22 -2.22
N ILE A 171 -21.28 -18.99 -2.69
CA ILE A 171 -21.81 -17.78 -2.04
C ILE A 171 -23.34 -17.76 -2.02
N GLN A 172 -23.98 -18.24 -3.08
CA GLN A 172 -25.44 -18.31 -3.19
C GLN A 172 -26.04 -19.49 -2.45
N ASN A 173 -25.22 -20.45 -2.02
CA ASN A 173 -25.71 -21.60 -1.27
C ASN A 173 -26.06 -21.21 0.17
N PRO A 174 -27.32 -21.37 0.62
CA PRO A 174 -27.73 -20.97 1.97
C PRO A 174 -26.96 -21.68 3.10
N ALA A 175 -26.36 -22.84 2.81
CA ALA A 175 -25.59 -23.61 3.81
C ALA A 175 -24.16 -23.07 4.01
N VAL A 176 -23.65 -22.16 3.14
CA VAL A 176 -22.31 -21.55 3.22
C VAL A 176 -22.39 -20.24 3.97
N SER A 177 -23.29 -19.71 4.55
CA SER A 177 -23.37 -18.50 5.38
C SER A 177 -22.14 -17.57 5.27
N THR A 178 -22.02 -16.85 4.18
CA THR A 178 -20.95 -15.89 3.93
C THR A 178 -21.46 -14.44 3.93
N ILE A 179 -20.56 -13.49 4.19
CA ILE A 179 -20.89 -12.04 4.15
C ILE A 179 -21.22 -11.53 2.74
N TYR A 180 -20.90 -12.28 1.70
CA TYR A 180 -21.09 -11.89 0.30
C TYR A 180 -22.47 -12.28 -0.25
N THR A 181 -23.24 -13.10 0.44
CA THR A 181 -24.52 -13.62 -0.04
C THR A 181 -25.50 -12.51 -0.42
N ALA A 182 -25.61 -11.46 0.39
CA ALA A 182 -26.54 -10.36 0.14
C ALA A 182 -26.28 -9.61 -1.19
N ASN A 183 -25.03 -9.52 -1.61
CA ASN A 183 -24.65 -8.82 -2.83
C ASN A 183 -24.96 -9.61 -4.11
N LEU A 184 -25.09 -10.93 -3.99
CA LEU A 184 -25.31 -11.85 -5.14
C LEU A 184 -26.68 -12.57 -5.06
N GLU A 185 -27.56 -12.16 -4.15
CA GLU A 185 -28.89 -12.76 -4.01
C GLU A 185 -29.71 -12.54 -5.29
N GLY A 186 -30.22 -13.62 -5.88
CA GLY A 186 -31.02 -13.60 -7.09
C GLY A 186 -30.27 -13.24 -8.37
N VAL A 187 -28.96 -13.02 -8.33
CA VAL A 187 -28.14 -12.79 -9.51
C VAL A 187 -27.94 -14.12 -10.24
N LYS A 188 -28.20 -14.16 -11.53
CA LYS A 188 -27.91 -15.32 -12.37
C LYS A 188 -26.55 -15.10 -13.03
N VAL A 189 -25.73 -16.16 -13.06
CA VAL A 189 -24.40 -16.09 -13.64
C VAL A 189 -24.23 -17.20 -14.66
N SER A 190 -23.62 -16.87 -15.79
CA SER A 190 -23.35 -17.82 -16.89
C SER A 190 -22.10 -17.38 -17.62
N GLU A 191 -21.55 -18.28 -18.45
CA GLU A 191 -20.47 -17.97 -19.38
C GLU A 191 -21.05 -17.92 -20.81
N ASP A 192 -20.62 -16.94 -21.61
CA ASP A 192 -21.01 -16.83 -23.00
C ASP A 192 -20.00 -17.53 -23.95
N GLU A 193 -20.32 -17.57 -25.25
CA GLU A 193 -19.49 -18.21 -26.29
C GLU A 193 -18.12 -17.53 -26.47
N ASN A 194 -17.96 -16.30 -25.99
CA ASN A 194 -16.70 -15.53 -26.08
C ASN A 194 -15.81 -15.73 -24.82
N GLY A 195 -16.27 -16.50 -23.84
CA GLY A 195 -15.60 -16.67 -22.55
C GLY A 195 -15.80 -15.48 -21.58
N ASP A 196 -16.81 -14.63 -21.82
CA ASP A 196 -17.20 -13.60 -20.88
C ASP A 196 -18.14 -14.17 -19.82
N ILE A 197 -17.95 -13.79 -18.57
CA ILE A 197 -18.87 -14.11 -17.47
C ILE A 197 -19.99 -13.06 -17.46
N ILE A 198 -21.22 -13.53 -17.56
CA ILE A 198 -22.44 -12.71 -17.61
C ILE A 198 -23.14 -12.79 -16.28
N PHE A 199 -23.37 -11.63 -15.68
CA PHE A 199 -24.18 -11.45 -14.48
C PHE A 199 -25.51 -10.79 -14.86
N ASP A 200 -26.62 -11.49 -14.66
CA ASP A 200 -27.97 -10.98 -14.84
C ASP A 200 -28.61 -10.69 -13.47
N LEU A 201 -28.78 -9.40 -13.20
CA LEU A 201 -29.32 -8.89 -11.95
C LEU A 201 -30.85 -8.86 -11.96
N PRO A 202 -31.52 -9.12 -10.84
CA PRO A 202 -32.97 -9.00 -10.75
C PRO A 202 -33.47 -7.56 -10.92
N SER A 203 -32.66 -6.58 -10.56
CA SER A 203 -32.92 -5.14 -10.73
C SER A 203 -31.67 -4.39 -11.15
N ALA A 204 -31.82 -3.24 -11.78
CA ALA A 204 -30.70 -2.39 -12.15
C ALA A 204 -29.91 -1.94 -10.90
N TYR A 205 -28.59 -2.12 -10.93
CA TYR A 205 -27.71 -1.73 -9.85
C TYR A 205 -26.46 -1.06 -10.43
N ALA A 206 -26.38 0.26 -10.30
CA ALA A 206 -25.31 1.06 -10.92
C ALA A 206 -23.91 0.79 -10.31
N ASP A 207 -23.85 0.42 -9.04
CA ASP A 207 -22.59 0.15 -8.33
C ASP A 207 -22.31 -1.35 -8.16
N PHE A 208 -22.81 -2.17 -9.08
CA PHE A 208 -22.58 -3.61 -9.02
C PHE A 208 -21.10 -4.00 -9.14
N SER A 209 -20.28 -3.15 -9.74
CA SER A 209 -18.83 -3.37 -9.78
C SER A 209 -18.21 -3.48 -8.39
N SER A 210 -18.68 -2.73 -7.40
CA SER A 210 -18.24 -2.88 -6.01
C SER A 210 -18.70 -4.21 -5.38
N ALA A 211 -19.83 -4.77 -5.83
CA ALA A 211 -20.31 -6.07 -5.38
C ALA A 211 -19.47 -7.24 -5.92
N LEU A 212 -18.66 -7.02 -6.97
CA LEU A 212 -17.74 -8.01 -7.54
C LEU A 212 -16.42 -8.14 -6.76
N ALA A 213 -16.22 -7.38 -5.69
CA ALA A 213 -15.06 -7.45 -4.82
C ALA A 213 -15.16 -8.60 -3.79
N PHE A 214 -15.52 -9.80 -4.23
CA PHE A 214 -15.49 -11.02 -3.43
C PHE A 214 -14.30 -11.91 -3.83
N PRO A 215 -13.67 -12.62 -2.88
CA PRO A 215 -12.51 -13.45 -3.14
C PRO A 215 -12.88 -14.68 -3.96
N ILE A 216 -12.06 -15.00 -4.96
CA ILE A 216 -12.25 -16.20 -5.78
C ILE A 216 -11.52 -17.36 -5.13
N VAL A 217 -12.20 -18.49 -5.02
CA VAL A 217 -11.67 -19.75 -4.46
C VAL A 217 -11.50 -20.81 -5.55
N PRO A 218 -10.45 -21.66 -5.47
CA PRO A 218 -10.15 -22.64 -6.51
C PRO A 218 -11.16 -23.81 -6.51
N GLU A 219 -11.83 -24.00 -7.64
CA GLU A 219 -12.77 -25.11 -7.86
C GLU A 219 -12.09 -26.46 -7.67
N HIS A 220 -10.93 -26.66 -8.31
CA HIS A 220 -10.21 -27.93 -8.34
C HIS A 220 -9.84 -28.45 -6.94
N ILE A 221 -9.71 -27.54 -5.94
CA ILE A 221 -9.43 -27.91 -4.55
C ILE A 221 -10.73 -28.20 -3.77
N LEU A 222 -11.82 -27.47 -4.05
CA LEU A 222 -12.99 -27.45 -3.18
C LEU A 222 -14.20 -28.19 -3.71
N LYS A 223 -14.28 -28.50 -5.01
CA LYS A 223 -15.46 -29.12 -5.64
C LYS A 223 -15.90 -30.45 -5.02
N ASP A 224 -14.94 -31.24 -4.54
CA ASP A 224 -15.22 -32.53 -3.93
C ASP A 224 -15.44 -32.46 -2.41
N THR A 225 -15.36 -31.25 -1.84
CA THR A 225 -15.56 -31.03 -0.40
C THR A 225 -17.04 -30.84 -0.09
N PRO A 226 -17.63 -31.67 0.79
CA PRO A 226 -19.01 -31.46 1.17
C PRO A 226 -19.22 -30.10 1.81
N ILE A 227 -20.29 -29.39 1.46
CA ILE A 227 -20.60 -28.03 1.93
C ILE A 227 -20.61 -27.94 3.45
N LYS A 228 -21.13 -28.96 4.14
CA LYS A 228 -21.19 -29.00 5.62
C LYS A 228 -19.81 -28.98 6.30
N THR A 229 -18.78 -29.45 5.63
CA THR A 229 -17.39 -29.53 6.14
C THR A 229 -16.45 -28.52 5.46
N LEU A 230 -16.99 -27.66 4.60
CA LEU A 230 -16.20 -26.71 3.82
C LEU A 230 -15.40 -25.73 4.73
N ALA A 231 -15.98 -25.29 5.84
CA ALA A 231 -15.31 -24.44 6.81
C ALA A 231 -14.13 -25.13 7.52
N GLU A 232 -14.16 -26.47 7.62
CA GLU A 232 -13.14 -27.29 8.29
C GLU A 232 -12.17 -27.94 7.30
N ALA A 233 -12.35 -27.72 5.99
CA ALA A 233 -11.53 -28.26 4.95
C ALA A 233 -10.05 -27.90 5.16
N ASN A 234 -9.13 -28.69 4.60
CA ASN A 234 -7.69 -28.39 4.67
C ASN A 234 -7.37 -27.00 4.08
N PHE A 235 -8.12 -26.58 3.08
CA PHE A 235 -8.05 -25.25 2.50
C PHE A 235 -8.22 -24.11 3.52
N SER A 236 -9.04 -24.31 4.55
CA SER A 236 -9.24 -23.33 5.64
C SER A 236 -8.03 -23.16 6.57
N LYS A 237 -7.04 -24.07 6.47
CA LYS A 237 -5.78 -24.04 7.25
C LYS A 237 -4.56 -23.79 6.36
N ASN A 238 -4.58 -24.31 5.15
CA ASN A 238 -3.52 -24.20 4.15
C ASN A 238 -4.13 -23.80 2.81
N PRO A 239 -4.46 -22.52 2.62
CA PRO A 239 -5.12 -22.07 1.42
C PRO A 239 -4.18 -22.03 0.21
N VAL A 240 -4.69 -22.41 -0.95
CA VAL A 240 -4.12 -22.01 -2.24
C VAL A 240 -4.56 -20.59 -2.50
N THR A 241 -3.59 -19.70 -2.68
CA THR A 241 -3.81 -18.25 -2.74
C THR A 241 -3.73 -17.73 -4.17
N SER A 242 -4.41 -16.64 -4.44
CA SER A 242 -4.48 -16.01 -5.77
C SER A 242 -4.17 -14.50 -5.73
N GLY A 243 -3.89 -13.97 -4.55
CA GLY A 243 -3.70 -12.54 -4.30
C GLY A 243 -2.24 -12.09 -4.38
N ALA A 244 -1.99 -10.90 -3.87
CA ALA A 244 -0.66 -10.30 -3.86
C ALA A 244 0.35 -11.03 -2.95
N PHE A 245 -0.13 -11.86 -2.03
CA PHE A 245 0.71 -12.61 -1.11
C PHE A 245 0.30 -14.08 -1.06
N ASN A 246 1.33 -14.94 -1.03
CA ASN A 246 1.20 -16.37 -0.82
C ASN A 246 1.28 -16.70 0.68
N PHE A 247 0.45 -17.66 1.12
CA PHE A 247 0.49 -18.19 2.47
C PHE A 247 1.68 -19.13 2.64
N ASN A 248 2.47 -18.95 3.73
CA ASN A 248 3.56 -19.84 4.06
C ASN A 248 3.27 -20.67 5.30
N ALA A 249 2.91 -20.01 6.40
CA ALA A 249 2.71 -20.69 7.68
C ALA A 249 1.87 -19.83 8.62
N ILE A 250 1.26 -20.49 9.60
CA ILE A 250 0.69 -19.87 10.78
C ILE A 250 1.35 -20.49 12.01
N GLN A 251 1.84 -19.66 12.91
CA GLN A 251 2.45 -20.09 14.18
C GLN A 251 1.67 -19.50 15.34
N THR A 252 1.57 -20.24 16.43
CA THR A 252 0.97 -19.75 17.67
C THR A 252 2.10 -19.52 18.67
N SER A 253 2.19 -18.31 19.19
CA SER A 253 3.13 -17.92 20.25
C SER A 253 2.75 -18.58 21.60
N SER A 254 3.67 -18.52 22.56
CA SER A 254 3.40 -18.95 23.96
C SER A 254 2.33 -18.10 24.65
N GLU A 255 2.02 -16.94 24.14
CA GLU A 255 0.97 -16.02 24.64
C GLU A 255 -0.36 -16.16 23.89
N ASP A 256 -0.56 -17.24 23.13
CA ASP A 256 -1.71 -17.53 22.26
C ASP A 256 -1.90 -16.53 21.11
N GLU A 257 -0.86 -15.75 20.79
CA GLU A 257 -0.83 -14.89 19.62
C GLU A 257 -0.55 -15.72 18.37
N LYS A 258 -1.30 -15.45 17.31
CA LYS A 258 -1.10 -16.09 16.00
C LYS A 258 -0.29 -15.18 15.08
N VAL A 259 0.81 -15.70 14.57
CA VAL A 259 1.65 -15.06 13.56
C VAL A 259 1.45 -15.76 12.23
N VAL A 260 0.98 -15.02 11.23
CA VAL A 260 0.80 -15.52 9.86
C VAL A 260 1.96 -15.00 9.01
N TYR A 261 2.65 -15.94 8.37
CA TYR A 261 3.76 -15.64 7.47
C TYR A 261 3.27 -15.66 6.03
N LEU A 262 3.47 -14.56 5.35
CA LEU A 262 3.12 -14.38 3.95
C LEU A 262 4.38 -14.00 3.15
N THR A 263 4.44 -14.41 1.89
CA THR A 263 5.46 -13.95 0.93
C THR A 263 4.79 -13.26 -0.24
N ALA A 264 5.43 -12.21 -0.76
CA ALA A 264 4.93 -11.53 -1.95
C ALA A 264 4.81 -12.51 -3.13
N ASN A 265 3.69 -12.43 -3.82
CA ASN A 265 3.47 -13.19 -5.04
C ASN A 265 4.11 -12.44 -6.22
N GLN A 266 5.17 -13.01 -6.81
CA GLN A 266 5.92 -12.40 -7.91
C GLN A 266 5.19 -12.48 -9.27
N ILE A 267 4.04 -13.15 -9.33
CA ILE A 267 3.31 -13.43 -10.59
C ILE A 267 2.30 -12.31 -10.93
N ILE A 268 2.00 -11.43 -10.00
CA ILE A 268 0.98 -10.35 -10.16
C ILE A 268 1.64 -8.96 -10.33
N THR A 269 2.86 -8.90 -10.80
CA THR A 269 3.52 -7.62 -11.14
C THR A 269 3.35 -7.26 -12.59
#